data_f39030bf5246b21128b659d315cc63c6
#
_entry.id   f39030bf5246b21128b659d315cc63c6
#
_cell.length_a   1.000
_cell.length_b   1.000
_cell.length_c   1.000
_cell.angle_alpha   90.00
_cell.angle_beta   90.00
_cell.angle_gamma   90.00
#
_symmetry.space_group_name_H-M   'P 1'
#
loop_
_entity.id
_entity.type
_entity.pdbx_description
1 polymer ?
#
loop_
_entity_poly.entity_id
_entity_poly.type
_entity_poly.pdbx_seq_one_letter_code
_entity_poly.pdbx_strand_id
1 'polypeptide(L)'
;MIERLPPDPRMIALPAELRNAIAQALDAVPETRWLNAARALSEQYRNLHSADAAPIVRTRLDALGYAALLMPATYAQLYGAMHAAAALVPSWQPKTMLDMGSGPGTALWAATVCWQSLHDLTAWEREPMLIALGRDLARASANPALRHARWVQRNLSAPIERGIAFDLVVLGHVLGEIPPEERGAVVTSAWRMARGMLLIVEPGTPGGFNVVRAARDLLLADGALTIAPCAHNLPCPLNDDWCHFPQRLRRPEFQRRARGAPSPWEDAKYSYAALARFPPERPIWGRVILEPSFNKAYAGVLISSRDGVVRHRALKRDRDAFRWVKHLEWGQILEEKP
;
A
#
# COMPACT_ATOMS: atom_id res chain seq x y z
N MET A 1 34.35 -14.11 -3.58
CA MET A 1 33.09 -14.53 -4.25
C MET A 1 31.97 -14.40 -3.24
N ILE A 2 31.11 -13.39 -3.37
CA ILE A 2 29.92 -13.27 -2.52
C ILE A 2 28.91 -14.27 -3.13
N GLU A 3 28.68 -15.38 -2.44
CA GLU A 3 27.63 -16.33 -2.78
C GLU A 3 26.30 -15.54 -2.87
N ARG A 4 25.75 -15.47 -4.08
CA ARG A 4 24.41 -14.90 -4.27
C ARG A 4 23.43 -15.88 -3.65
N LEU A 5 22.96 -15.60 -2.45
CA LEU A 5 21.78 -16.25 -1.90
C LEU A 5 20.66 -16.24 -2.95
N PRO A 6 19.92 -17.35 -3.12
CA PRO A 6 18.78 -17.37 -4.03
C PRO A 6 17.82 -16.23 -3.65
N PRO A 7 17.17 -15.60 -4.64
CA PRO A 7 16.25 -14.49 -4.35
C PRO A 7 15.13 -14.99 -3.43
N ASP A 8 14.87 -14.27 -2.34
CA ASP A 8 13.73 -14.53 -1.46
C ASP A 8 12.46 -14.49 -2.33
N PRO A 9 11.64 -15.57 -2.38
CA PRO A 9 10.45 -15.62 -3.22
C PRO A 9 9.42 -14.55 -2.85
N ARG A 10 9.53 -13.96 -1.66
CA ARG A 10 8.69 -12.84 -1.18
C ARG A 10 9.22 -11.47 -1.62
N MET A 11 10.43 -11.43 -2.20
CA MET A 11 11.05 -10.18 -2.65
C MET A 11 10.50 -9.77 -4.00
N ILE A 12 9.86 -8.62 -4.04
CA ILE A 12 9.41 -7.99 -5.28
C ILE A 12 10.39 -6.93 -5.77
N ALA A 13 10.24 -6.55 -7.02
CA ALA A 13 10.93 -5.41 -7.63
C ALA A 13 9.90 -4.55 -8.38
N LEU A 14 10.26 -3.29 -8.66
CA LEU A 14 9.47 -2.49 -9.59
C LEU A 14 9.35 -3.22 -10.94
N PRO A 15 8.21 -3.12 -11.64
CA PRO A 15 8.10 -3.52 -13.04
C PRO A 15 9.28 -2.95 -13.84
N ALA A 16 9.85 -3.77 -14.72
CA ALA A 16 11.06 -3.37 -15.46
C ALA A 16 10.85 -2.07 -16.25
N GLU A 17 9.69 -1.93 -16.89
CA GLU A 17 9.31 -0.74 -17.63
C GLU A 17 9.27 0.52 -16.74
N LEU A 18 8.62 0.43 -15.57
CA LEU A 18 8.55 1.52 -14.61
C LEU A 18 9.94 1.91 -14.09
N ARG A 19 10.73 0.92 -13.68
CA ARG A 19 12.09 1.14 -13.20
C ARG A 19 12.96 1.84 -14.25
N ASN A 20 12.90 1.38 -15.50
CA ASN A 20 13.69 1.92 -16.60
C ASN A 20 13.22 3.33 -16.96
N ALA A 21 11.89 3.58 -16.97
CA ALA A 21 11.35 4.92 -17.22
C ALA A 21 11.77 5.94 -16.16
N ILE A 22 11.76 5.55 -14.89
CA ILE A 22 12.27 6.41 -13.80
C ILE A 22 13.75 6.66 -13.99
N ALA A 23 14.56 5.62 -14.22
CA ALA A 23 16.01 5.78 -14.43
C ALA A 23 16.31 6.72 -15.60
N GLN A 24 15.65 6.54 -16.74
CA GLN A 24 15.79 7.41 -17.91
C GLN A 24 15.41 8.87 -17.60
N ALA A 25 14.34 9.10 -16.85
CA ALA A 25 13.93 10.45 -16.47
C ALA A 25 14.93 11.12 -15.51
N LEU A 26 15.60 10.35 -14.65
CA LEU A 26 16.67 10.81 -13.75
C LEU A 26 17.97 11.09 -14.51
N ASP A 27 18.34 10.25 -15.49
CA ASP A 27 19.54 10.42 -16.30
C ASP A 27 19.50 11.69 -17.17
N ALA A 28 18.30 12.19 -17.45
CA ALA A 28 18.10 13.44 -18.20
C ALA A 28 18.49 14.72 -17.43
N VAL A 29 18.82 14.60 -16.13
CA VAL A 29 19.21 15.74 -15.29
C VAL A 29 20.45 15.40 -14.45
N PRO A 30 21.28 16.39 -14.05
CA PRO A 30 22.42 16.14 -13.18
C PRO A 30 22.01 15.45 -11.87
N GLU A 31 22.73 14.39 -11.51
CA GLU A 31 22.41 13.55 -10.34
C GLU A 31 22.26 14.36 -9.04
N THR A 32 23.17 15.31 -8.81
CA THR A 32 23.16 16.18 -7.62
C THR A 32 21.84 16.95 -7.46
N ARG A 33 21.19 17.31 -8.57
CA ARG A 33 19.94 18.10 -8.54
C ARG A 33 18.75 17.29 -8.02
N TRP A 34 18.55 16.09 -8.56
CA TRP A 34 17.42 15.26 -8.09
C TRP A 34 17.71 14.62 -6.72
N LEU A 35 18.99 14.34 -6.35
CA LEU A 35 19.33 13.92 -5.00
C LEU A 35 19.03 14.99 -3.96
N ASN A 36 19.34 16.26 -4.26
CA ASN A 36 19.02 17.36 -3.35
C ASN A 36 17.50 17.53 -3.21
N ALA A 37 16.74 17.43 -4.30
CA ALA A 37 15.28 17.43 -4.27
C ALA A 37 14.73 16.27 -3.43
N ALA A 38 15.27 15.05 -3.59
CA ALA A 38 14.87 13.88 -2.79
C ALA A 38 15.13 14.07 -1.29
N ARG A 39 16.26 14.69 -0.90
CA ARG A 39 16.57 15.00 0.50
C ARG A 39 15.61 16.04 1.07
N ALA A 40 15.36 17.13 0.35
CA ALA A 40 14.44 18.17 0.76
C ALA A 40 13.01 17.60 0.96
N LEU A 41 12.54 16.75 0.05
CA LEU A 41 11.26 16.04 0.18
C LEU A 41 11.23 15.13 1.41
N SER A 42 12.30 14.37 1.66
CA SER A 42 12.39 13.51 2.85
C SER A 42 12.25 14.31 4.16
N GLU A 43 12.80 15.50 4.22
CA GLU A 43 12.68 16.39 5.37
C GLU A 43 11.27 16.98 5.49
N GLN A 44 10.69 17.41 4.39
CA GLN A 44 9.31 17.92 4.36
C GLN A 44 8.31 16.85 4.83
N TYR A 45 8.38 15.64 4.30
CA TYR A 45 7.47 14.55 4.71
C TYR A 45 7.63 14.12 6.16
N ARG A 46 8.84 14.23 6.75
CA ARG A 46 9.05 13.96 8.18
C ARG A 46 8.45 15.02 9.08
N ASN A 47 8.39 16.25 8.61
CA ASN A 47 7.90 17.42 9.34
C ASN A 47 6.44 17.77 8.98
N LEU A 48 5.80 16.99 8.11
CA LEU A 48 4.45 17.26 7.64
C LEU A 48 3.46 17.13 8.81
N HIS A 49 2.89 18.25 9.20
CA HIS A 49 1.71 18.28 10.04
C HIS A 49 0.51 18.46 9.10
N SER A 50 -0.55 17.70 9.28
CA SER A 50 -1.74 17.61 8.42
C SER A 50 -2.45 18.93 8.09
N ALA A 51 -1.97 20.06 8.61
CA ALA A 51 -2.52 21.40 8.40
C ALA A 51 -1.82 22.19 7.27
N ASP A 52 -0.72 21.69 6.70
CA ASP A 52 0.03 22.43 5.68
C ASP A 52 -0.62 22.25 4.29
N ALA A 53 -1.46 23.21 3.90
CA ALA A 53 -2.13 23.22 2.60
C ALA A 53 -1.19 23.51 1.40
N ALA A 54 0.11 23.77 1.64
CA ALA A 54 1.05 24.13 0.59
C ALA A 54 1.47 22.90 -0.24
N PRO A 55 1.58 23.05 -1.58
CA PRO A 55 2.10 21.99 -2.45
C PRO A 55 3.51 21.56 -2.03
N ILE A 56 3.72 20.25 -1.85
CA ILE A 56 5.04 19.69 -1.50
C ILE A 56 5.89 19.54 -2.77
N VAL A 57 5.27 19.11 -3.87
CA VAL A 57 5.93 18.88 -5.17
C VAL A 57 5.63 20.04 -6.13
N ARG A 58 6.53 21.01 -6.22
CA ARG A 58 6.32 22.25 -6.98
C ARG A 58 7.02 22.25 -8.34
N THR A 59 8.09 21.49 -8.47
CA THR A 59 8.93 21.49 -9.66
C THR A 59 9.06 20.06 -10.24
N ARG A 60 9.51 19.99 -11.49
CA ARG A 60 9.87 18.69 -12.12
C ARG A 60 10.94 17.96 -11.32
N LEU A 61 11.88 18.67 -10.72
CA LEU A 61 12.93 18.06 -9.89
C LEU A 61 12.37 17.46 -8.61
N ASP A 62 11.39 18.11 -7.97
CA ASP A 62 10.71 17.54 -6.80
C ASP A 62 9.97 16.25 -7.19
N ALA A 63 9.28 16.23 -8.34
CA ALA A 63 8.61 15.05 -8.84
C ALA A 63 9.59 13.89 -9.13
N LEU A 64 10.76 14.18 -9.70
CA LEU A 64 11.83 13.22 -9.91
C LEU A 64 12.41 12.70 -8.57
N GLY A 65 12.63 13.60 -7.61
CA GLY A 65 13.03 13.26 -6.25
C GLY A 65 12.02 12.34 -5.57
N TYR A 66 10.72 12.61 -5.74
CA TYR A 66 9.62 11.76 -5.27
C TYR A 66 9.69 10.36 -5.90
N ALA A 67 9.82 10.28 -7.23
CA ALA A 67 9.90 9.00 -7.93
C ALA A 67 11.13 8.19 -7.52
N ALA A 68 12.26 8.83 -7.29
CA ALA A 68 13.48 8.15 -6.87
C ALA A 68 13.41 7.66 -5.42
N LEU A 69 12.85 8.46 -4.50
CA LEU A 69 12.91 8.22 -3.06
C LEU A 69 11.75 7.39 -2.54
N LEU A 70 10.50 7.75 -2.92
CA LEU A 70 9.28 7.26 -2.30
C LEU A 70 8.56 6.21 -3.15
N MET A 71 8.45 6.44 -4.45
CA MET A 71 7.64 5.60 -5.35
C MET A 71 7.97 4.09 -5.25
N PRO A 72 9.23 3.63 -5.13
CA PRO A 72 9.51 2.20 -5.03
C PRO A 72 8.94 1.54 -3.79
N ALA A 73 9.07 2.17 -2.61
CA ALA A 73 8.50 1.65 -1.37
C ALA A 73 6.97 1.68 -1.39
N THR A 74 6.38 2.79 -1.88
CA THR A 74 4.93 2.91 -2.07
C THR A 74 4.38 1.84 -3.02
N TYR A 75 5.10 1.54 -4.13
CA TYR A 75 4.73 0.44 -5.02
C TYR A 75 4.69 -0.90 -4.28
N ALA A 76 5.72 -1.20 -3.49
CA ALA A 76 5.77 -2.44 -2.74
C ALA A 76 4.60 -2.57 -1.75
N GLN A 77 4.29 -1.52 -1.03
CA GLN A 77 3.20 -1.47 -0.06
C GLN A 77 1.82 -1.67 -0.72
N LEU A 78 1.57 -0.96 -1.82
CA LEU A 78 0.34 -1.08 -2.60
C LEU A 78 0.20 -2.47 -3.22
N TYR A 79 1.27 -2.97 -3.85
CA TYR A 79 1.30 -4.33 -4.40
C TYR A 79 1.00 -5.37 -3.32
N GLY A 80 1.65 -5.30 -2.16
CA GLY A 80 1.43 -6.24 -1.06
C GLY A 80 -0.03 -6.25 -0.58
N ALA A 81 -0.65 -5.07 -0.43
CA ALA A 81 -2.05 -4.94 -0.03
C ALA A 81 -3.01 -5.48 -1.11
N MET A 82 -2.78 -5.13 -2.38
CA MET A 82 -3.58 -5.58 -3.52
C MET A 82 -3.48 -7.08 -3.72
N HIS A 83 -2.26 -7.63 -3.68
CA HIS A 83 -2.02 -9.07 -3.81
C HIS A 83 -2.70 -9.86 -2.68
N ALA A 84 -2.62 -9.36 -1.44
CA ALA A 84 -3.28 -9.99 -0.30
C ALA A 84 -4.81 -9.96 -0.40
N ALA A 85 -5.38 -8.92 -0.99
CA ALA A 85 -6.82 -8.83 -1.25
C ALA A 85 -7.23 -9.74 -2.42
N ALA A 86 -6.51 -9.69 -3.55
CA ALA A 86 -6.79 -10.50 -4.73
C ALA A 86 -6.77 -12.01 -4.45
N ALA A 87 -5.87 -12.47 -3.57
CA ALA A 87 -5.80 -13.88 -3.17
C ALA A 87 -7.06 -14.40 -2.48
N LEU A 88 -7.86 -13.53 -1.86
CA LEU A 88 -9.09 -13.90 -1.15
C LEU A 88 -10.36 -13.76 -2.01
N VAL A 89 -10.24 -13.16 -3.19
CA VAL A 89 -11.34 -12.97 -4.16
C VAL A 89 -10.87 -13.31 -5.59
N PRO A 90 -10.38 -14.53 -5.85
CA PRO A 90 -9.70 -14.89 -7.09
C PRO A 90 -10.58 -14.79 -8.34
N SER A 91 -11.90 -14.91 -8.23
CA SER A 91 -12.82 -14.78 -9.37
C SER A 91 -13.18 -13.32 -9.68
N TRP A 92 -12.91 -12.38 -8.76
CA TRP A 92 -13.22 -10.97 -8.95
C TRP A 92 -12.27 -10.33 -9.96
N GLN A 93 -12.83 -9.85 -11.05
CA GLN A 93 -12.09 -9.28 -12.19
C GLN A 93 -12.52 -7.82 -12.42
N PRO A 94 -11.97 -6.85 -11.66
CA PRO A 94 -12.29 -5.43 -11.83
C PRO A 94 -11.86 -4.94 -13.21
N LYS A 95 -12.67 -4.13 -13.85
CA LYS A 95 -12.42 -3.55 -15.17
C LYS A 95 -12.02 -2.09 -15.09
N THR A 96 -12.53 -1.38 -14.10
CA THR A 96 -12.35 0.05 -13.93
C THR A 96 -11.71 0.36 -12.57
N MET A 97 -10.79 1.32 -12.54
CA MET A 97 -10.11 1.74 -11.30
C MET A 97 -10.01 3.26 -11.20
N LEU A 98 -10.23 3.76 -9.98
CA LEU A 98 -9.90 5.12 -9.58
C LEU A 98 -8.80 5.10 -8.51
N ASP A 99 -7.72 5.83 -8.75
CA ASP A 99 -6.66 6.13 -7.80
C ASP A 99 -6.82 7.57 -7.29
N MET A 100 -7.21 7.73 -6.02
CA MET A 100 -7.48 9.04 -5.40
C MET A 100 -6.26 9.51 -4.62
N GLY A 101 -5.64 10.61 -5.06
CA GLY A 101 -4.34 11.07 -4.57
C GLY A 101 -3.22 10.20 -5.17
N SER A 102 -3.26 10.04 -6.47
CA SER A 102 -2.46 9.04 -7.20
C SER A 102 -0.96 9.29 -7.17
N GLY A 103 -0.52 10.50 -6.80
CA GLY A 103 0.86 10.88 -7.03
C GLY A 103 1.23 10.70 -8.51
N PRO A 104 2.38 10.08 -8.82
CA PRO A 104 2.76 9.72 -10.19
C PRO A 104 2.12 8.40 -10.67
N GLY A 105 0.99 7.98 -10.10
CA GLY A 105 0.22 6.80 -10.51
C GLY A 105 0.75 5.46 -10.00
N THR A 106 1.37 5.44 -8.85
CA THR A 106 2.00 4.22 -8.31
C THR A 106 1.02 3.07 -8.15
N ALA A 107 -0.22 3.36 -7.69
CA ALA A 107 -1.25 2.34 -7.52
C ALA A 107 -1.74 1.77 -8.85
N LEU A 108 -1.75 2.56 -9.93
CA LEU A 108 -2.12 2.06 -11.25
C LEU A 108 -1.17 0.94 -11.72
N TRP A 109 0.14 1.14 -11.53
CA TRP A 109 1.15 0.12 -11.85
C TRP A 109 1.01 -1.14 -11.01
N ALA A 110 0.76 -1.01 -9.71
CA ALA A 110 0.57 -2.16 -8.82
C ALA A 110 -0.71 -2.93 -9.16
N ALA A 111 -1.80 -2.21 -9.43
CA ALA A 111 -3.10 -2.80 -9.72
C ALA A 111 -3.11 -3.60 -11.02
N THR A 112 -2.48 -3.11 -12.08
CA THR A 112 -2.41 -3.81 -13.38
C THR A 112 -1.59 -5.10 -13.33
N VAL A 113 -0.72 -5.27 -12.33
CA VAL A 113 -0.03 -6.54 -12.07
C VAL A 113 -0.94 -7.51 -11.32
N CYS A 114 -1.73 -7.01 -10.35
CA CYS A 114 -2.63 -7.84 -9.54
C CYS A 114 -3.91 -8.25 -10.28
N TRP A 115 -4.44 -7.38 -11.15
CA TRP A 115 -5.67 -7.59 -11.90
C TRP A 115 -5.47 -7.24 -13.37
N GLN A 116 -5.19 -8.24 -14.19
CA GLN A 116 -5.00 -8.08 -15.64
C GLN A 116 -6.27 -7.70 -16.38
N SER A 117 -7.42 -7.81 -15.73
CA SER A 117 -8.75 -7.40 -16.26
C SER A 117 -8.94 -5.89 -16.31
N LEU A 118 -8.13 -5.10 -15.61
CA LEU A 118 -8.19 -3.65 -15.59
C LEU A 118 -7.84 -3.06 -16.96
N HIS A 119 -8.73 -2.24 -17.51
CA HIS A 119 -8.54 -1.59 -18.80
C HIS A 119 -8.95 -0.11 -18.83
N ASP A 120 -9.72 0.39 -17.85
CA ASP A 120 -10.05 1.81 -17.69
C ASP A 120 -9.51 2.30 -16.35
N LEU A 121 -8.45 3.11 -16.40
CA LEU A 121 -7.75 3.62 -15.24
C LEU A 121 -7.92 5.14 -15.16
N THR A 122 -8.30 5.63 -13.99
CA THR A 122 -8.40 7.06 -13.71
C THR A 122 -7.55 7.40 -12.49
N ALA A 123 -6.76 8.45 -12.61
CA ALA A 123 -5.91 9.00 -11.56
C ALA A 123 -6.39 10.42 -11.21
N TRP A 124 -6.69 10.66 -9.93
CA TRP A 124 -6.96 11.99 -9.38
C TRP A 124 -5.77 12.44 -8.54
N GLU A 125 -5.21 13.60 -8.89
CA GLU A 125 -4.06 14.17 -8.20
C GLU A 125 -4.17 15.69 -8.19
N ARG A 126 -3.73 16.34 -7.11
CA ARG A 126 -3.75 17.81 -7.03
C ARG A 126 -2.51 18.45 -7.62
N GLU A 127 -1.36 17.76 -7.57
CA GLU A 127 -0.05 18.30 -7.94
C GLU A 127 0.23 18.11 -9.43
N PRO A 128 0.26 19.17 -10.25
CA PRO A 128 0.42 19.06 -11.70
C PRO A 128 1.76 18.45 -12.10
N MET A 129 2.81 18.61 -11.28
CA MET A 129 4.12 18.02 -11.57
C MET A 129 4.14 16.51 -11.40
N LEU A 130 3.37 15.96 -10.44
CA LEU A 130 3.19 14.51 -10.28
C LEU A 130 2.34 13.94 -11.42
N ILE A 131 1.28 14.63 -11.83
CA ILE A 131 0.47 14.25 -13.01
C ILE A 131 1.34 14.20 -14.27
N ALA A 132 2.16 15.23 -14.53
CA ALA A 132 3.02 15.28 -15.68
C ALA A 132 4.02 14.11 -15.68
N LEU A 133 4.68 13.86 -14.54
CA LEU A 133 5.60 12.73 -14.42
C LEU A 133 4.86 11.39 -14.59
N GLY A 134 3.70 11.20 -13.95
CA GLY A 134 2.92 9.98 -14.07
C GLY A 134 2.52 9.64 -15.50
N ARG A 135 2.10 10.65 -16.27
CA ARG A 135 1.81 10.50 -17.71
C ARG A 135 3.06 10.07 -18.50
N ASP A 136 4.21 10.67 -18.20
CA ASP A 136 5.47 10.31 -18.87
C ASP A 136 5.86 8.86 -18.56
N LEU A 137 5.79 8.45 -17.29
CA LEU A 137 6.07 7.08 -16.88
C LEU A 137 5.09 6.08 -17.51
N ALA A 138 3.80 6.39 -17.52
CA ALA A 138 2.76 5.52 -18.07
C ALA A 138 2.92 5.28 -19.58
N ARG A 139 3.41 6.28 -20.33
CA ARG A 139 3.71 6.13 -21.79
C ARG A 139 4.77 5.08 -22.07
N ALA A 140 5.67 4.81 -21.14
CA ALA A 140 6.73 3.81 -21.29
C ALA A 140 6.23 2.36 -21.12
N SER A 141 4.99 2.17 -20.68
CA SER A 141 4.43 0.83 -20.45
C SER A 141 3.95 0.17 -21.73
N ALA A 142 4.15 -1.14 -21.84
CA ALA A 142 3.50 -1.95 -22.88
C ALA A 142 1.99 -2.15 -22.60
N ASN A 143 1.54 -1.98 -21.35
CA ASN A 143 0.13 -2.13 -20.99
C ASN A 143 -0.71 -0.95 -21.52
N PRO A 144 -1.70 -1.19 -22.43
CA PRO A 144 -2.54 -0.12 -22.97
C PRO A 144 -3.34 0.62 -21.90
N ALA A 145 -3.81 -0.05 -20.85
CA ALA A 145 -4.57 0.59 -19.78
C ALA A 145 -3.76 1.69 -19.09
N LEU A 146 -2.47 1.44 -18.81
CA LEU A 146 -1.57 2.44 -18.24
C LEU A 146 -1.33 3.60 -19.20
N ARG A 147 -1.03 3.31 -20.49
CA ARG A 147 -0.77 4.36 -21.49
C ARG A 147 -1.96 5.30 -21.71
N HIS A 148 -3.16 4.78 -21.61
CA HIS A 148 -4.39 5.54 -21.84
C HIS A 148 -5.08 5.98 -20.53
N ALA A 149 -4.42 5.81 -19.38
CA ALA A 149 -4.95 6.23 -18.09
C ALA A 149 -5.36 7.71 -18.12
N ARG A 150 -6.55 7.98 -17.57
CA ARG A 150 -7.11 9.34 -17.49
C ARG A 150 -6.57 10.03 -16.24
N TRP A 151 -5.94 11.18 -16.41
CA TRP A 151 -5.39 11.99 -15.33
C TRP A 151 -6.23 13.25 -15.17
N VAL A 152 -6.74 13.45 -13.95
CA VAL A 152 -7.58 14.59 -13.58
C VAL A 152 -6.91 15.34 -12.44
N GLN A 153 -6.65 16.63 -12.65
CA GLN A 153 -6.18 17.49 -11.58
C GLN A 153 -7.35 17.81 -10.66
N ARG A 154 -7.28 17.34 -9.40
CA ARG A 154 -8.37 17.47 -8.46
C ARG A 154 -7.88 17.44 -7.01
N ASN A 155 -8.47 18.29 -6.18
CA ASN A 155 -8.38 18.18 -4.73
C ASN A 155 -9.47 17.21 -4.23
N LEU A 156 -9.11 16.28 -3.33
CA LEU A 156 -10.01 15.27 -2.80
C LEU A 156 -11.08 15.84 -1.87
N SER A 157 -10.84 17.00 -1.26
CA SER A 157 -11.83 17.72 -0.46
C SER A 157 -12.89 18.44 -1.32
N ALA A 158 -12.68 18.52 -2.66
CA ALA A 158 -13.67 19.14 -3.53
C ALA A 158 -14.92 18.24 -3.71
N PRO A 159 -16.12 18.82 -3.84
CA PRO A 159 -17.35 18.07 -4.04
C PRO A 159 -17.25 17.10 -5.24
N ILE A 160 -17.76 15.87 -5.07
CA ILE A 160 -17.74 14.84 -6.10
C ILE A 160 -19.13 14.74 -6.73
N GLU A 161 -19.17 14.76 -8.06
CA GLU A 161 -20.40 14.59 -8.83
C GLU A 161 -21.02 13.22 -8.57
N ARG A 162 -22.37 13.17 -8.57
CA ARG A 162 -23.07 11.89 -8.42
C ARG A 162 -22.97 11.08 -9.70
N GLY A 163 -23.01 9.74 -9.54
CA GLY A 163 -23.03 8.81 -10.68
C GLY A 163 -21.65 8.33 -11.16
N ILE A 164 -20.54 8.90 -10.64
CA ILE A 164 -19.21 8.38 -10.92
C ILE A 164 -18.98 7.12 -10.07
N ALA A 165 -18.62 6.02 -10.71
CA ALA A 165 -18.33 4.78 -9.99
C ALA A 165 -17.34 3.88 -10.73
N PHE A 166 -16.54 3.12 -9.96
CA PHE A 166 -15.46 2.24 -10.42
C PHE A 166 -15.57 0.89 -9.69
N ASP A 167 -15.05 -0.15 -10.30
CA ASP A 167 -15.00 -1.46 -9.65
C ASP A 167 -14.02 -1.45 -8.47
N LEU A 168 -12.86 -0.81 -8.64
CA LEU A 168 -11.83 -0.63 -7.63
C LEU A 168 -11.56 0.86 -7.38
N VAL A 169 -11.60 1.29 -6.13
CA VAL A 169 -11.13 2.60 -5.71
C VAL A 169 -9.96 2.42 -4.76
N VAL A 170 -8.92 3.24 -4.89
CA VAL A 170 -7.72 3.18 -4.05
C VAL A 170 -7.46 4.53 -3.40
N LEU A 171 -7.14 4.49 -2.12
CA LEU A 171 -6.59 5.59 -1.31
C LEU A 171 -5.23 5.12 -0.79
N GLY A 172 -4.16 5.47 -1.49
CA GLY A 172 -2.80 5.04 -1.17
C GLY A 172 -1.93 6.17 -0.66
N HIS A 173 -1.60 6.16 0.64
CA HIS A 173 -0.73 7.17 1.28
C HIS A 173 -1.23 8.62 1.17
N VAL A 174 -2.54 8.82 1.14
CA VAL A 174 -3.14 10.13 0.94
C VAL A 174 -3.95 10.61 2.13
N LEU A 175 -4.57 9.70 2.90
CA LEU A 175 -5.41 10.10 4.04
C LEU A 175 -4.59 10.77 5.15
N GLY A 176 -3.32 10.37 5.31
CA GLY A 176 -2.39 11.02 6.24
C GLY A 176 -2.13 12.49 5.94
N GLU A 177 -2.26 12.91 4.66
CA GLU A 177 -2.06 14.29 4.20
C GLU A 177 -3.34 15.14 4.31
N ILE A 178 -4.51 14.53 4.52
CA ILE A 178 -5.81 15.20 4.65
C ILE A 178 -6.04 15.61 6.11
N PRO A 179 -6.58 16.80 6.39
CA PRO A 179 -6.97 17.20 7.73
C PRO A 179 -7.87 16.15 8.39
N PRO A 180 -7.66 15.83 9.68
CA PRO A 180 -8.39 14.75 10.36
C PRO A 180 -9.92 14.87 10.25
N GLU A 181 -10.44 16.08 10.30
CA GLU A 181 -11.88 16.41 10.21
C GLU A 181 -12.47 16.14 8.82
N GLU A 182 -11.66 16.15 7.76
CA GLU A 182 -12.10 15.93 6.38
C GLU A 182 -12.00 14.46 5.95
N ARG A 183 -11.18 13.64 6.64
CA ARG A 183 -10.88 12.26 6.26
C ARG A 183 -12.14 11.39 6.11
N GLY A 184 -13.08 11.53 7.06
CA GLY A 184 -14.33 10.78 7.03
C GLY A 184 -15.17 11.07 5.77
N ALA A 185 -15.25 12.34 5.35
CA ALA A 185 -15.97 12.73 4.15
C ALA A 185 -15.30 12.17 2.87
N VAL A 186 -13.96 12.21 2.81
CA VAL A 186 -13.20 11.63 1.68
C VAL A 186 -13.37 10.11 1.60
N VAL A 187 -13.26 9.39 2.73
CA VAL A 187 -13.47 7.94 2.80
C VAL A 187 -14.89 7.56 2.38
N THR A 188 -15.91 8.27 2.88
CA THR A 188 -17.31 8.04 2.50
C THR A 188 -17.53 8.28 1.00
N SER A 189 -16.92 9.34 0.46
CA SER A 189 -17.01 9.65 -0.98
C SER A 189 -16.34 8.57 -1.83
N ALA A 190 -15.15 8.11 -1.42
CA ALA A 190 -14.45 6.99 -2.08
C ALA A 190 -15.29 5.71 -2.06
N TRP A 191 -15.91 5.39 -0.91
CA TRP A 191 -16.79 4.23 -0.78
C TRP A 191 -18.01 4.29 -1.68
N ARG A 192 -18.64 5.46 -1.80
CA ARG A 192 -19.79 5.66 -2.71
C ARG A 192 -19.42 5.41 -4.18
N MET A 193 -18.18 5.72 -4.56
CA MET A 193 -17.68 5.48 -5.91
C MET A 193 -17.19 4.04 -6.12
N ALA A 194 -16.92 3.27 -5.07
CA ALA A 194 -16.51 1.88 -5.16
C ALA A 194 -17.74 0.97 -5.34
N ARG A 195 -17.92 0.40 -6.55
CA ARG A 195 -18.94 -0.62 -6.82
C ARG A 195 -18.57 -1.98 -6.26
N GLY A 196 -17.27 -2.29 -6.24
CA GLY A 196 -16.73 -3.57 -5.78
C GLY A 196 -15.89 -3.41 -4.51
N MET A 197 -14.71 -2.83 -4.62
CA MET A 197 -13.76 -2.74 -3.52
C MET A 197 -13.17 -1.34 -3.36
N LEU A 198 -13.02 -0.92 -2.10
CA LEU A 198 -12.17 0.21 -1.70
C LEU A 198 -10.94 -0.34 -0.98
N LEU A 199 -9.77 0.01 -1.47
CA LEU A 199 -8.49 -0.31 -0.84
C LEU A 199 -7.88 0.95 -0.23
N ILE A 200 -7.57 0.89 1.05
CA ILE A 200 -6.90 1.97 1.81
C ILE A 200 -5.55 1.44 2.26
N VAL A 201 -4.48 2.17 1.97
CA VAL A 201 -3.10 1.82 2.34
C VAL A 201 -2.41 3.05 2.90
N GLU A 202 -1.81 2.92 4.08
CA GLU A 202 -1.05 3.97 4.76
C GLU A 202 0.30 3.43 5.28
N PRO A 203 1.27 4.28 5.63
CA PRO A 203 2.51 3.81 6.21
C PRO A 203 2.30 2.91 7.43
N GLY A 204 3.14 1.90 7.61
CA GLY A 204 3.09 0.94 8.73
C GLY A 204 3.53 1.54 10.07
N THR A 205 3.08 2.74 10.37
CA THR A 205 3.31 3.49 11.62
C THR A 205 2.05 3.48 12.50
N PRO A 206 2.15 3.78 13.80
CA PRO A 206 0.97 3.93 14.65
C PRO A 206 -0.04 4.94 14.08
N GLY A 207 0.43 6.08 13.54
CA GLY A 207 -0.42 7.09 12.91
C GLY A 207 -1.16 6.55 11.68
N GLY A 208 -0.44 5.90 10.75
CA GLY A 208 -1.03 5.30 9.56
C GLY A 208 -2.04 4.20 9.90
N PHE A 209 -1.71 3.34 10.87
CA PHE A 209 -2.66 2.34 11.37
C PHE A 209 -3.94 2.96 11.92
N ASN A 210 -3.84 4.02 12.72
CA ASN A 210 -5.01 4.69 13.29
C ASN A 210 -5.91 5.29 12.19
N VAL A 211 -5.32 5.84 11.13
CA VAL A 211 -6.07 6.35 9.96
C VAL A 211 -6.82 5.22 9.26
N VAL A 212 -6.13 4.10 8.98
CA VAL A 212 -6.74 2.93 8.33
C VAL A 212 -7.85 2.33 9.20
N ARG A 213 -7.61 2.20 10.52
CA ARG A 213 -8.60 1.67 11.47
C ARG A 213 -9.86 2.53 11.50
N ALA A 214 -9.71 3.83 11.63
CA ALA A 214 -10.86 4.74 11.66
C ALA A 214 -11.67 4.68 10.35
N ALA A 215 -11.01 4.64 9.19
CA ALA A 215 -11.67 4.49 7.90
C ALA A 215 -12.38 3.13 7.78
N ARG A 216 -11.74 2.04 8.22
CA ARG A 216 -12.35 0.70 8.25
C ARG A 216 -13.62 0.69 9.11
N ASP A 217 -13.54 1.19 10.34
CA ASP A 217 -14.67 1.15 11.28
C ASP A 217 -15.84 2.00 10.77
N LEU A 218 -15.56 3.15 10.15
CA LEU A 218 -16.58 3.98 9.47
C LEU A 218 -17.31 3.19 8.37
N LEU A 219 -16.57 2.48 7.53
CA LEU A 219 -17.15 1.75 6.40
C LEU A 219 -17.87 0.46 6.81
N LEU A 220 -17.40 -0.22 7.85
CA LEU A 220 -18.12 -1.37 8.41
C LEU A 220 -19.48 -0.95 8.97
N ALA A 221 -19.59 0.23 9.58
CA ALA A 221 -20.86 0.79 10.01
C ALA A 221 -21.80 1.11 8.82
N ASP A 222 -21.26 1.35 7.62
CA ASP A 222 -21.99 1.55 6.35
C ASP A 222 -22.19 0.23 5.55
N GLY A 223 -21.98 -0.93 6.19
CA GLY A 223 -22.25 -2.25 5.62
C GLY A 223 -21.14 -2.82 4.72
N ALA A 224 -19.94 -2.27 4.74
CA ALA A 224 -18.80 -2.85 4.04
C ALA A 224 -18.38 -4.18 4.67
N LEU A 225 -17.81 -5.07 3.86
CA LEU A 225 -17.25 -6.34 4.30
C LEU A 225 -15.73 -6.33 4.16
N THR A 226 -15.02 -6.79 5.19
CA THR A 226 -13.57 -6.88 5.16
C THR A 226 -13.13 -8.06 4.28
N ILE A 227 -12.32 -7.76 3.26
CA ILE A 227 -11.60 -8.78 2.49
C ILE A 227 -10.26 -9.09 3.16
N ALA A 228 -9.48 -8.04 3.48
CA ALA A 228 -8.16 -8.16 4.11
C ALA A 228 -7.85 -6.88 4.92
N PRO A 229 -6.96 -6.94 5.94
CA PRO A 229 -6.20 -8.09 6.43
C PRO A 229 -6.99 -8.96 7.42
N CYS A 230 -8.06 -8.40 8.04
CA CYS A 230 -8.80 -9.06 9.10
C CYS A 230 -9.70 -10.19 8.57
N ALA A 231 -9.81 -11.28 9.34
CA ALA A 231 -10.74 -12.38 9.05
C ALA A 231 -12.19 -12.10 9.53
N HIS A 232 -12.46 -10.88 10.01
CA HIS A 232 -13.73 -10.52 10.67
C HIS A 232 -14.13 -9.06 10.42
N ASN A 233 -15.41 -8.75 10.64
CA ASN A 233 -15.98 -7.41 10.61
C ASN A 233 -16.20 -6.80 12.01
N LEU A 234 -15.65 -7.41 13.05
CA LEU A 234 -15.71 -6.90 14.43
C LEU A 234 -14.82 -5.65 14.59
N PRO A 235 -15.07 -4.80 15.60
CA PRO A 235 -14.16 -3.72 15.97
C PRO A 235 -12.72 -4.24 16.15
N CYS A 236 -11.74 -3.42 15.82
CA CYS A 236 -10.34 -3.79 16.00
C CYS A 236 -9.98 -3.79 17.50
N PRO A 237 -9.52 -4.90 18.08
CA PRO A 237 -9.22 -4.99 19.51
C PRO A 237 -7.82 -4.49 19.88
N LEU A 238 -7.02 -4.01 18.93
CA LEU A 238 -5.69 -3.49 19.22
C LEU A 238 -5.78 -2.06 19.78
N ASN A 239 -5.41 -1.89 21.06
CA ASN A 239 -5.41 -0.61 21.76
C ASN A 239 -3.99 -0.05 21.95
N ASP A 240 -3.04 -0.90 22.34
CA ASP A 240 -1.66 -0.51 22.70
C ASP A 240 -0.63 -0.92 21.65
N ASP A 241 -1.08 -1.44 20.52
CA ASP A 241 -0.24 -1.94 19.42
C ASP A 241 -0.88 -1.61 18.08
N TRP A 242 -0.14 -1.77 16.97
CA TRP A 242 -0.65 -1.46 15.65
C TRP A 242 -0.39 -2.59 14.66
N CYS A 243 -1.40 -2.90 13.85
CA CYS A 243 -1.32 -3.90 12.80
C CYS A 243 -0.65 -3.30 11.55
N HIS A 244 0.44 -3.92 11.11
CA HIS A 244 1.14 -3.54 9.90
C HIS A 244 1.82 -4.75 9.27
N PHE A 245 2.20 -4.65 8.00
CA PHE A 245 2.77 -5.76 7.24
C PHE A 245 4.01 -5.29 6.49
N PRO A 246 5.04 -6.13 6.34
CA PRO A 246 6.19 -5.84 5.51
C PRO A 246 5.98 -6.37 4.09
N GLN A 247 6.41 -5.62 3.09
CA GLN A 247 6.66 -6.14 1.76
C GLN A 247 8.13 -5.96 1.41
N ARG A 248 8.84 -7.06 1.20
CA ARG A 248 10.25 -6.98 0.84
C ARG A 248 10.41 -6.50 -0.59
N LEU A 249 11.14 -5.40 -0.74
CA LEU A 249 11.43 -4.75 -2.01
C LEU A 249 12.92 -4.83 -2.33
N ARG A 250 13.25 -5.27 -3.55
CA ARG A 250 14.57 -5.06 -4.12
C ARG A 250 14.71 -3.60 -4.54
N ARG A 251 15.58 -2.85 -3.83
CA ARG A 251 15.79 -1.42 -4.11
C ARG A 251 16.43 -1.22 -5.48
N PRO A 252 15.85 -0.40 -6.36
CA PRO A 252 16.56 0.08 -7.55
C PRO A 252 17.76 0.95 -7.13
N GLU A 253 18.76 1.06 -8.01
CA GLU A 253 20.00 1.80 -7.74
C GLU A 253 19.72 3.27 -7.39
N PHE A 254 18.83 3.92 -8.12
CA PHE A 254 18.47 5.31 -7.86
C PHE A 254 17.84 5.51 -6.46
N GLN A 255 17.06 4.55 -5.95
CA GLN A 255 16.50 4.63 -4.61
C GLN A 255 17.59 4.44 -3.53
N ARG A 256 18.54 3.54 -3.77
CA ARG A 256 19.67 3.38 -2.86
C ARG A 256 20.46 4.67 -2.71
N ARG A 257 20.71 5.37 -3.83
CA ARG A 257 21.38 6.69 -3.86
C ARG A 257 20.53 7.76 -3.16
N ALA A 258 19.24 7.85 -3.46
CA ALA A 258 18.33 8.81 -2.85
C ALA A 258 18.26 8.68 -1.33
N ARG A 259 18.29 7.45 -0.81
CA ARG A 259 18.23 7.16 0.63
C ARG A 259 19.59 7.13 1.31
N GLY A 260 20.70 7.13 0.56
CA GLY A 260 22.04 6.87 1.11
C GLY A 260 22.11 5.50 1.80
N ALA A 261 21.36 4.51 1.33
CA ALA A 261 21.21 3.22 1.98
C ALA A 261 22.02 2.13 1.26
N PRO A 262 22.96 1.45 1.96
CA PRO A 262 23.81 0.41 1.35
C PRO A 262 23.03 -0.87 1.04
N SER A 263 21.98 -1.18 1.80
CA SER A 263 21.20 -2.42 1.63
C SER A 263 20.50 -2.46 0.27
N PRO A 264 20.61 -3.59 -0.47
CA PRO A 264 19.92 -3.77 -1.75
C PRO A 264 18.43 -4.08 -1.62
N TRP A 265 17.91 -4.20 -0.41
CA TRP A 265 16.49 -4.42 -0.13
C TRP A 265 16.01 -3.59 1.06
N GLU A 266 14.69 -3.48 1.18
CA GLU A 266 14.00 -2.96 2.36
C GLU A 266 12.69 -3.71 2.58
N ASP A 267 12.26 -3.78 3.84
CA ASP A 267 10.92 -4.21 4.19
C ASP A 267 10.04 -2.95 4.28
N ALA A 268 9.31 -2.69 3.21
CA ALA A 268 8.39 -1.56 3.12
C ALA A 268 7.15 -1.86 3.97
N LYS A 269 7.04 -1.23 5.14
CA LYS A 269 5.98 -1.48 6.10
C LYS A 269 4.75 -0.64 5.81
N TYR A 270 3.55 -1.27 5.86
CA TYR A 270 2.27 -0.62 5.60
C TYR A 270 1.15 -1.17 6.48
N SER A 271 0.15 -0.33 6.74
CA SER A 271 -1.15 -0.71 7.28
C SER A 271 -2.18 -0.58 6.17
N TYR A 272 -3.18 -1.46 6.11
CA TYR A 272 -4.18 -1.41 5.05
C TYR A 272 -5.52 -2.00 5.46
N ALA A 273 -6.55 -1.65 4.70
CA ALA A 273 -7.85 -2.30 4.71
C ALA A 273 -8.38 -2.41 3.28
N ALA A 274 -8.74 -3.62 2.87
CA ALA A 274 -9.50 -3.91 1.66
C ALA A 274 -10.94 -4.20 2.06
N LEU A 275 -11.86 -3.33 1.67
CA LEU A 275 -13.27 -3.37 2.03
C LEU A 275 -14.10 -3.49 0.77
N ALA A 276 -15.04 -4.44 0.73
CA ALA A 276 -15.82 -4.73 -0.46
C ALA A 276 -17.33 -4.76 -0.19
N ARG A 277 -18.10 -4.75 -1.26
CA ARG A 277 -19.56 -4.93 -1.25
C ARG A 277 -19.99 -6.39 -1.35
N PHE A 278 -19.03 -7.29 -1.33
CA PHE A 278 -19.19 -8.73 -1.40
C PHE A 278 -18.24 -9.41 -0.39
N PRO A 279 -18.57 -10.61 0.09
CA PRO A 279 -17.70 -11.34 1.02
C PRO A 279 -16.47 -11.92 0.32
N PRO A 280 -15.41 -12.29 1.07
CA PRO A 280 -14.28 -13.04 0.52
C PRO A 280 -14.75 -14.41 0.00
N GLU A 281 -14.24 -14.83 -1.16
CA GLU A 281 -14.48 -16.16 -1.76
C GLU A 281 -13.71 -17.26 -1.03
N ARG A 282 -12.53 -16.89 -0.48
CA ARG A 282 -11.69 -17.76 0.35
C ARG A 282 -11.65 -17.21 1.78
N PRO A 283 -12.66 -17.56 2.61
CA PRO A 283 -12.67 -17.12 3.98
C PRO A 283 -11.53 -17.78 4.75
N ILE A 284 -10.75 -16.99 5.46
CA ILE A 284 -9.65 -17.45 6.30
C ILE A 284 -10.10 -17.54 7.77
N TRP A 285 -9.47 -18.43 8.56
CA TRP A 285 -9.68 -18.40 10.00
C TRP A 285 -8.97 -17.20 10.63
N GLY A 286 -7.72 -16.91 10.21
CA GLY A 286 -6.95 -15.81 10.79
C GLY A 286 -5.75 -15.39 9.94
N ARG A 287 -5.08 -14.35 10.43
CA ARG A 287 -3.84 -13.82 9.84
C ARG A 287 -2.86 -13.44 10.94
N VAL A 288 -1.60 -13.79 10.74
CA VAL A 288 -0.49 -13.36 11.60
C VAL A 288 -0.28 -11.85 11.41
N ILE A 289 -0.49 -11.04 12.45
CA ILE A 289 -0.51 -9.57 12.35
C ILE A 289 0.73 -8.87 12.93
N LEU A 290 1.61 -9.62 13.60
CA LEU A 290 2.93 -9.16 14.03
C LEU A 290 3.97 -10.23 13.72
N GLU A 291 5.24 -9.81 13.66
CA GLU A 291 6.36 -10.73 13.50
C GLU A 291 6.38 -11.75 14.64
N PRO A 292 6.37 -13.05 14.36
CA PRO A 292 6.48 -14.08 15.40
C PRO A 292 7.78 -13.90 16.19
N SER A 293 7.66 -13.94 17.51
CA SER A 293 8.79 -13.81 18.44
C SER A 293 9.16 -15.16 19.02
N PHE A 294 10.45 -15.42 19.20
CA PHE A 294 10.91 -16.65 19.84
C PHE A 294 12.21 -16.43 20.60
N ASN A 295 12.33 -17.16 21.68
CA ASN A 295 13.54 -17.19 22.51
C ASN A 295 13.81 -18.64 23.00
N LYS A 296 14.74 -18.80 23.97
CA LYS A 296 15.09 -20.13 24.49
C LYS A 296 13.95 -20.82 25.25
N ALA A 297 12.95 -20.09 25.74
CA ALA A 297 11.88 -20.58 26.59
C ALA A 297 10.53 -20.73 25.87
N TYR A 298 10.18 -19.81 24.98
CA TYR A 298 8.89 -19.80 24.31
C TYR A 298 8.96 -19.19 22.88
N ALA A 299 7.96 -19.49 22.09
CA ALA A 299 7.61 -18.80 20.86
C ALA A 299 6.23 -18.15 21.01
N GLY A 300 6.05 -16.94 20.46
CA GLY A 300 4.81 -16.18 20.55
C GLY A 300 4.39 -15.61 19.21
N VAL A 301 3.10 -15.57 18.95
CA VAL A 301 2.49 -14.99 17.76
C VAL A 301 1.20 -14.27 18.09
N LEU A 302 0.90 -13.20 17.38
CA LEU A 302 -0.36 -12.48 17.43
C LEU A 302 -1.13 -12.72 16.13
N ILE A 303 -2.36 -13.21 16.26
CA ILE A 303 -3.21 -13.60 15.12
C ILE A 303 -4.52 -12.82 15.22
N SER A 304 -4.89 -12.11 14.16
CA SER A 304 -6.26 -11.62 13.96
C SER A 304 -7.09 -12.77 13.39
N SER A 305 -8.07 -13.26 14.16
CA SER A 305 -8.91 -14.39 13.79
C SER A 305 -10.38 -13.97 13.67
N ARG A 306 -11.23 -14.87 13.21
CA ARG A 306 -12.70 -14.66 13.19
C ARG A 306 -13.28 -14.37 14.58
N ASP A 307 -12.64 -14.89 15.61
CA ASP A 307 -13.09 -14.77 16.99
C ASP A 307 -12.45 -13.55 17.71
N GLY A 308 -11.71 -12.72 16.98
CA GLY A 308 -10.95 -11.60 17.51
C GLY A 308 -9.43 -11.83 17.45
N VAL A 309 -8.65 -11.09 18.27
CA VAL A 309 -7.20 -11.24 18.31
C VAL A 309 -6.80 -12.30 19.33
N VAL A 310 -6.04 -13.29 18.86
CA VAL A 310 -5.51 -14.38 19.67
C VAL A 310 -4.01 -14.20 19.85
N ARG A 311 -3.57 -14.07 21.09
CA ARG A 311 -2.15 -14.16 21.46
C ARG A 311 -1.82 -15.61 21.80
N HIS A 312 -1.15 -16.30 20.88
CA HIS A 312 -0.72 -17.67 21.10
C HIS A 312 0.73 -17.70 21.60
N ARG A 313 0.98 -18.45 22.67
CA ARG A 313 2.30 -18.64 23.27
C ARG A 313 2.57 -20.12 23.46
N ALA A 314 3.55 -20.64 22.75
CA ALA A 314 4.00 -22.03 22.84
C ALA A 314 5.29 -22.12 23.67
N LEU A 315 5.30 -22.99 24.71
CA LEU A 315 6.49 -23.25 25.48
C LEU A 315 7.41 -24.24 24.75
N LYS A 316 8.72 -24.14 24.93
CA LYS A 316 9.71 -25.03 24.27
C LYS A 316 9.49 -26.51 24.59
N ARG A 317 8.93 -26.84 25.76
CA ARG A 317 8.57 -28.22 26.17
C ARG A 317 7.45 -28.81 25.30
N ASP A 318 6.55 -27.99 24.80
CA ASP A 318 5.56 -28.34 23.79
C ASP A 318 6.21 -28.18 22.41
N ARG A 319 6.89 -29.22 21.97
CA ARG A 319 7.75 -29.20 20.77
C ARG A 319 6.99 -28.90 19.48
N ASP A 320 5.76 -29.37 19.37
CA ASP A 320 4.98 -29.23 18.12
C ASP A 320 4.39 -27.83 18.02
N ALA A 321 3.75 -27.33 19.06
CA ALA A 321 3.26 -25.95 19.11
C ALA A 321 4.41 -24.93 18.98
N PHE A 322 5.55 -25.16 19.62
CA PHE A 322 6.72 -24.29 19.50
C PHE A 322 7.27 -24.27 18.08
N ARG A 323 7.37 -25.46 17.42
CA ARG A 323 7.82 -25.57 16.04
C ARG A 323 6.85 -24.90 15.10
N TRP A 324 5.55 -25.11 15.29
CA TRP A 324 4.52 -24.48 14.48
C TRP A 324 4.63 -22.93 14.53
N VAL A 325 4.66 -22.31 15.72
CA VAL A 325 4.82 -20.84 15.85
C VAL A 325 6.10 -20.35 15.19
N LYS A 326 7.20 -21.11 15.33
CA LYS A 326 8.51 -20.73 14.75
C LYS A 326 8.52 -20.69 13.22
N HIS A 327 7.64 -21.45 12.55
CA HIS A 327 7.54 -21.49 11.09
C HIS A 327 6.48 -20.53 10.54
N LEU A 328 5.73 -19.85 11.42
CA LEU A 328 4.80 -18.82 10.98
C LEU A 328 5.55 -17.59 10.48
N GLU A 329 4.97 -16.96 9.48
CA GLU A 329 5.51 -15.74 8.91
C GLU A 329 4.57 -14.56 9.15
N TRP A 330 5.12 -13.39 9.29
CA TRP A 330 4.35 -12.16 9.41
C TRP A 330 3.49 -11.93 8.14
N GLY A 331 2.20 -11.71 8.32
CA GLY A 331 1.22 -11.60 7.24
C GLY A 331 0.66 -12.92 6.73
N GLN A 332 1.17 -14.07 7.20
CA GLN A 332 0.69 -15.40 6.81
C GLN A 332 -0.79 -15.58 7.10
N ILE A 333 -1.49 -16.12 6.11
CA ILE A 333 -2.89 -16.55 6.23
C ILE A 333 -2.94 -17.92 6.92
N LEU A 334 -3.89 -18.08 7.81
CA LEU A 334 -4.25 -19.34 8.46
C LEU A 334 -5.67 -19.70 7.98
N GLU A 335 -5.79 -20.79 7.23
CA GLU A 335 -7.07 -21.23 6.69
C GLU A 335 -7.94 -21.83 7.79
N GLU A 336 -7.33 -22.55 8.74
CA GLU A 336 -7.97 -23.23 9.85
C GLU A 336 -7.41 -22.78 11.20
N LYS A 337 -8.18 -23.05 12.26
CA LYS A 337 -7.75 -22.84 13.64
C LYS A 337 -6.65 -23.84 13.99
N PRO A 338 -5.49 -23.39 14.50
CA PRO A 338 -4.38 -24.26 14.89
C PRO A 338 -4.68 -25.13 16.11
#